data_a3d7c3119ab165c5647a35911c450a94
#
_entry.id   a3d7c3119ab165c5647a35911c450a94
#
_cell.length_a   1.000
_cell.length_b   1.000
_cell.length_c   1.000
_cell.angle_alpha   90.00
_cell.angle_beta   90.00
_cell.angle_gamma   90.00
#
_symmetry.space_group_name_H-M   'P 1'
#
loop_
_entity.id
_entity.type
_entity.pdbx_description
1 polymer ?
#
loop_
_entity_poly.entity_id
_entity_poly.type
_entity_poly.pdbx_seq_one_letter_code
_entity_poly.pdbx_strand_id
1 'polypeptide(L)'
;MSNSMMFINMVIIQFIGMSYVMTDRFSDIKSSLGKLYISVIMGLFMVLAGILTNLRMNLTSFTIVSALLLGSIYLYKIQYGITEKEYLKEMIEHHSMALLTSKNILQKTQNPMVSNFAAKIYNTQEKEIKEMAVLLGRF
;
A
#
# COMPACT_ATOMS: atom_id res chain seq x y z
N MET A 1 16.78 -2.29 -19.66
CA MET A 1 15.32 -2.07 -19.53
C MET A 1 15.06 -0.58 -19.60
N SER A 2 14.05 -0.13 -20.33
CA SER A 2 13.74 1.31 -20.41
C SER A 2 13.11 1.80 -19.09
N ASN A 3 13.26 3.10 -18.78
CA ASN A 3 12.64 3.71 -17.59
C ASN A 3 11.12 3.51 -17.57
N SER A 4 10.46 3.56 -18.74
CA SER A 4 9.03 3.32 -18.86
C SER A 4 8.64 1.87 -18.47
N MET A 5 9.42 0.88 -18.91
CA MET A 5 9.16 -0.51 -18.50
C MET A 5 9.39 -0.73 -17.00
N MET A 6 10.42 -0.11 -16.43
CA MET A 6 10.67 -0.16 -14.99
C MET A 6 9.50 0.41 -14.20
N PHE A 7 9.00 1.57 -14.62
CA PHE A 7 7.84 2.22 -14.02
C PHE A 7 6.59 1.33 -14.08
N ILE A 8 6.21 0.88 -15.27
CA ILE A 8 4.99 0.07 -15.49
C ILE A 8 5.06 -1.23 -14.69
N ASN A 9 6.18 -1.95 -14.76
CA ASN A 9 6.32 -3.20 -14.02
C ASN A 9 6.20 -2.98 -12.51
N MET A 10 6.82 -1.92 -11.97
CA MET A 10 6.74 -1.64 -10.53
C MET A 10 5.33 -1.24 -10.11
N VAL A 11 4.62 -0.45 -10.91
CA VAL A 11 3.21 -0.10 -10.65
C VAL A 11 2.34 -1.35 -10.59
N ILE A 12 2.50 -2.28 -11.55
CA ILE A 12 1.74 -3.53 -11.57
C ILE A 12 2.06 -4.41 -10.35
N ILE A 13 3.35 -4.60 -10.06
CA ILE A 13 3.80 -5.41 -8.91
C ILE A 13 3.24 -4.82 -7.61
N GLN A 14 3.34 -3.51 -7.43
CA GLN A 14 2.86 -2.85 -6.22
C GLN A 14 1.33 -2.90 -6.11
N PHE A 15 0.62 -2.59 -7.19
CA PHE A 15 -0.84 -2.51 -7.18
C PHE A 15 -1.51 -3.88 -7.01
N ILE A 16 -0.98 -4.91 -7.64
CA ILE A 16 -1.56 -6.25 -7.63
C ILE A 16 -0.80 -7.15 -6.66
N GLY A 17 0.52 -7.32 -6.88
CA GLY A 17 1.32 -8.33 -6.20
C GLY A 17 1.41 -8.12 -4.71
N MET A 18 1.63 -6.88 -4.25
CA MET A 18 1.80 -6.62 -2.81
C MET A 18 0.55 -6.90 -2.00
N SER A 19 -0.64 -6.67 -2.54
CA SER A 19 -1.88 -7.01 -1.85
C SER A 19 -2.03 -8.50 -1.59
N TYR A 20 -1.69 -9.34 -2.57
CA TYR A 20 -1.71 -10.80 -2.39
C TYR A 20 -0.72 -11.29 -1.33
N VAL A 21 0.40 -10.59 -1.17
CA VAL A 21 1.43 -10.96 -0.18
C VAL A 21 1.06 -10.49 1.23
N MET A 22 0.40 -9.33 1.34
CA MET A 22 0.26 -8.61 2.61
C MET A 22 -1.09 -8.81 3.29
N THR A 23 -2.16 -9.20 2.59
CA THR A 23 -3.50 -9.38 3.18
C THR A 23 -3.72 -10.79 3.73
N ASP A 24 -4.52 -10.90 4.79
CA ASP A 24 -4.89 -12.21 5.38
C ASP A 24 -5.91 -12.95 4.51
N ARG A 25 -6.83 -12.21 3.85
CA ARG A 25 -7.91 -12.77 3.05
C ARG A 25 -7.98 -12.12 1.67
N PHE A 26 -8.16 -12.92 0.62
CA PHE A 26 -8.36 -12.40 -0.74
C PHE A 26 -9.59 -11.51 -0.88
N SER A 27 -10.64 -11.73 -0.09
CA SER A 27 -11.85 -10.89 -0.07
C SER A 27 -11.58 -9.45 0.35
N ASP A 28 -10.51 -9.23 1.11
CA ASP A 28 -10.14 -7.92 1.63
C ASP A 28 -9.30 -7.10 0.66
N ILE A 29 -8.81 -7.72 -0.44
CA ILE A 29 -8.10 -7.02 -1.50
C ILE A 29 -9.07 -6.09 -2.23
N LYS A 30 -8.75 -4.80 -2.21
CA LYS A 30 -9.56 -3.74 -2.83
C LYS A 30 -8.72 -2.90 -3.78
N SER A 31 -9.35 -2.45 -4.85
CA SER A 31 -8.77 -1.43 -5.73
C SER A 31 -9.19 -0.06 -5.25
N SER A 32 -8.27 0.70 -4.67
CA SER A 32 -8.49 2.06 -4.19
C SER A 32 -7.61 3.07 -4.92
N LEU A 33 -8.02 4.34 -4.92
CA LEU A 33 -7.22 5.43 -5.46
C LEU A 33 -5.94 5.65 -4.63
N GLY A 34 -6.00 5.48 -3.30
CA GLY A 34 -4.84 5.58 -2.42
C GLY A 34 -3.79 4.52 -2.77
N LYS A 35 -4.21 3.28 -2.99
CA LYS A 35 -3.34 2.21 -3.48
C LYS A 35 -2.70 2.52 -4.83
N LEU A 36 -3.45 3.16 -5.75
CA LEU A 36 -2.89 3.61 -7.02
C LEU A 36 -1.81 4.68 -6.81
N TYR A 37 -2.03 5.66 -5.94
CA TYR A 37 -1.02 6.65 -5.58
C TYR A 37 0.27 6.00 -5.08
N ILE A 38 0.16 5.08 -4.12
CA ILE A 38 1.34 4.35 -3.58
C ILE A 38 2.06 3.59 -4.70
N SER A 39 1.31 2.94 -5.59
CA SER A 39 1.90 2.18 -6.71
C SER A 39 2.65 3.08 -7.68
N VAL A 40 2.11 4.27 -8.01
CA VAL A 40 2.77 5.28 -8.84
C VAL A 40 4.02 5.82 -8.15
N ILE A 41 3.95 6.15 -6.87
CA ILE A 41 5.08 6.63 -6.07
C ILE A 41 6.21 5.58 -6.08
N MET A 42 5.90 4.30 -5.86
CA MET A 42 6.88 3.21 -5.91
C MET A 42 7.48 3.04 -7.32
N GLY A 43 6.68 3.19 -8.37
CA GLY A 43 7.16 3.19 -9.75
C GLY A 43 8.16 4.33 -10.02
N LEU A 44 7.86 5.54 -9.53
CA LEU A 44 8.75 6.71 -9.66
C LEU A 44 10.03 6.54 -8.84
N PHE A 45 9.97 5.97 -7.63
CA PHE A 45 11.17 5.62 -6.86
C PHE A 45 12.06 4.64 -7.61
N MET A 46 11.47 3.63 -8.26
CA MET A 46 12.24 2.64 -9.03
C MET A 46 12.95 3.28 -10.23
N VAL A 47 12.28 4.19 -10.95
CA VAL A 47 12.89 4.94 -12.04
C VAL A 47 14.00 5.86 -11.52
N LEU A 48 13.77 6.55 -10.41
CA LEU A 48 14.77 7.43 -9.79
C LEU A 48 16.03 6.64 -9.38
N ALA A 49 15.84 5.47 -8.75
CA ALA A 49 16.94 4.58 -8.41
C ALA A 49 17.71 4.13 -9.66
N GLY A 50 17.01 3.80 -10.76
CA GLY A 50 17.63 3.46 -12.04
C GLY A 50 18.44 4.60 -12.65
N ILE A 51 17.96 5.84 -12.53
CA ILE A 51 18.71 7.04 -12.99
C ILE A 51 19.97 7.24 -12.16
N LEU A 52 19.88 7.11 -10.83
CA LEU A 52 21.01 7.31 -9.90
C LEU A 52 22.10 6.25 -10.05
N THR A 53 21.72 5.02 -10.38
CA THR A 53 22.68 3.92 -10.59
C THR A 53 23.33 3.94 -12.00
N ASN A 54 22.84 4.78 -12.90
CA ASN A 54 23.40 4.90 -14.24
C ASN A 54 24.65 5.80 -14.22
N LEU A 55 25.76 5.31 -14.75
CA LEU A 55 27.03 6.06 -14.87
C LEU A 55 26.92 7.36 -15.69
N ARG A 56 25.88 7.49 -16.53
CA ARG A 56 25.58 8.70 -17.33
C ARG A 56 24.24 9.29 -16.87
N MET A 57 24.22 9.86 -15.67
CA MET A 57 23.04 10.50 -15.11
C MET A 57 22.58 11.67 -16.01
N ASN A 58 21.34 11.60 -16.50
CA ASN A 58 20.70 12.70 -17.21
C ASN A 58 20.01 13.62 -16.21
N LEU A 59 20.57 14.81 -15.97
CA LEU A 59 20.06 15.77 -15.00
C LEU A 59 18.60 16.18 -15.28
N THR A 60 18.23 16.32 -16.55
CA THR A 60 16.85 16.68 -16.94
C THR A 60 15.87 15.57 -16.51
N SER A 61 16.20 14.30 -16.82
CA SER A 61 15.37 13.16 -16.41
C SER A 61 15.28 13.05 -14.87
N PHE A 62 16.39 13.26 -14.18
CA PHE A 62 16.43 13.27 -12.72
C PHE A 62 15.49 14.33 -12.14
N THR A 63 15.57 15.58 -12.64
CA THR A 63 14.73 16.69 -12.16
C THR A 63 13.24 16.43 -12.42
N ILE A 64 12.90 15.95 -13.63
CA ILE A 64 11.49 15.67 -13.98
C ILE A 64 10.92 14.55 -13.07
N VAL A 65 11.65 13.44 -12.95
CA VAL A 65 11.18 12.30 -12.13
C VAL A 65 11.06 12.70 -10.65
N SER A 66 12.02 13.48 -10.14
CA SER A 66 11.97 13.98 -8.76
C SER A 66 10.77 14.92 -8.54
N ALA A 67 10.48 15.81 -9.47
CA ALA A 67 9.32 16.69 -9.39
C ALA A 67 8.00 15.91 -9.42
N LEU A 68 7.88 14.92 -10.31
CA LEU A 68 6.70 14.03 -10.36
C LEU A 68 6.53 13.22 -9.07
N LEU A 69 7.62 12.71 -8.50
CA LEU A 69 7.62 11.97 -7.26
C LEU A 69 7.14 12.85 -6.10
N LEU A 70 7.72 14.03 -5.93
CA LEU A 70 7.32 14.96 -4.86
C LEU A 70 5.87 15.43 -5.02
N GLY A 71 5.43 15.71 -6.26
CA GLY A 71 4.05 16.04 -6.55
C GLY A 71 3.09 14.89 -6.21
N SER A 72 3.42 13.66 -6.57
CA SER A 72 2.61 12.48 -6.25
C SER A 72 2.52 12.23 -4.74
N ILE A 73 3.63 12.40 -4.00
CA ILE A 73 3.66 12.31 -2.54
C ILE A 73 2.77 13.39 -1.92
N TYR A 74 2.86 14.61 -2.42
CA TYR A 74 2.03 15.72 -1.92
C TYR A 74 0.54 15.44 -2.13
N LEU A 75 0.13 15.03 -3.35
CA LEU A 75 -1.27 14.70 -3.65
C LEU A 75 -1.79 13.56 -2.77
N TYR A 76 -0.98 12.53 -2.54
CA TYR A 76 -1.33 11.45 -1.62
C TYR A 76 -1.50 11.94 -0.18
N LYS A 77 -0.58 12.77 0.31
CA LYS A 77 -0.64 13.28 1.69
C LYS A 77 -1.85 14.17 1.96
N ILE A 78 -2.29 14.93 0.99
CA ILE A 78 -3.53 15.73 1.10
C ILE A 78 -4.80 14.93 0.74
N GLN A 79 -4.65 13.64 0.45
CA GLN A 79 -5.77 12.73 0.08
C GLN A 79 -6.57 13.24 -1.11
N TYR A 80 -5.89 13.84 -2.10
CA TYR A 80 -6.55 14.44 -3.26
C TYR A 80 -7.36 13.42 -4.06
N GLY A 81 -8.65 13.69 -4.27
CA GLY A 81 -9.58 12.82 -5.00
C GLY A 81 -9.99 11.54 -4.25
N ILE A 82 -9.51 11.31 -3.02
CA ILE A 82 -9.93 10.17 -2.21
C ILE A 82 -11.30 10.45 -1.61
N THR A 83 -12.29 9.70 -2.05
CA THR A 83 -13.66 9.74 -1.52
C THR A 83 -13.80 8.83 -0.31
N GLU A 84 -14.92 8.93 0.43
CA GLU A 84 -15.25 8.03 1.54
C GLU A 84 -15.21 6.56 1.12
N LYS A 85 -15.72 6.26 -0.08
CA LYS A 85 -15.67 4.91 -0.66
C LYS A 85 -14.23 4.42 -0.88
N GLU A 86 -13.36 5.26 -1.43
CA GLU A 86 -11.95 4.93 -1.67
C GLU A 86 -11.20 4.77 -0.34
N TYR A 87 -11.48 5.62 0.65
CA TYR A 87 -10.97 5.49 2.00
C TYR A 87 -11.32 4.14 2.64
N LEU A 88 -12.61 3.75 2.61
CA LEU A 88 -13.05 2.47 3.18
C LEU A 88 -12.37 1.27 2.52
N LYS A 89 -12.20 1.30 1.20
CA LYS A 89 -11.49 0.25 0.45
C LYS A 89 -10.03 0.13 0.91
N GLU A 90 -9.34 1.25 1.03
CA GLU A 90 -7.95 1.29 1.46
C GLU A 90 -7.81 0.79 2.89
N MET A 91 -8.67 1.25 3.80
CA MET A 91 -8.63 0.85 5.20
C MET A 91 -8.95 -0.64 5.42
N ILE A 92 -9.86 -1.24 4.65
CA ILE A 92 -10.11 -2.69 4.71
C ILE A 92 -8.83 -3.48 4.41
N GLU A 93 -8.12 -3.10 3.36
CA GLU A 93 -6.85 -3.76 2.98
C GLU A 93 -5.76 -3.56 4.04
N HIS A 94 -5.62 -2.35 4.58
CA HIS A 94 -4.69 -2.05 5.68
C HIS A 94 -4.97 -2.89 6.94
N HIS A 95 -6.23 -3.02 7.32
CA HIS A 95 -6.62 -3.81 8.50
C HIS A 95 -6.37 -5.30 8.28
N SER A 96 -6.56 -5.81 7.05
CA SER A 96 -6.25 -7.19 6.69
C SER A 96 -4.76 -7.52 6.82
N MET A 97 -3.87 -6.55 6.55
CA MET A 97 -2.43 -6.69 6.80
C MET A 97 -2.14 -6.87 8.30
N ALA A 98 -2.83 -6.12 9.15
CA ALA A 98 -2.68 -6.25 10.60
C ALA A 98 -3.24 -7.59 11.11
N LEU A 99 -4.30 -8.13 10.50
CA LEU A 99 -4.79 -9.48 10.80
C LEU A 99 -3.72 -10.53 10.50
N LEU A 100 -3.12 -10.50 9.29
CA LEU A 100 -2.10 -11.45 8.88
C LEU A 100 -0.92 -11.47 9.85
N THR A 101 -0.40 -10.30 10.20
CA THR A 101 0.76 -10.17 11.07
C THR A 101 0.46 -10.57 12.52
N SER A 102 -0.71 -10.18 13.04
CA SER A 102 -1.15 -10.54 14.40
C SER A 102 -1.39 -12.04 14.53
N LYS A 103 -2.05 -12.67 13.57
CA LYS A 103 -2.28 -14.12 13.52
C LYS A 103 -0.97 -14.91 13.52
N ASN A 104 0.01 -14.45 12.73
CA ASN A 104 1.30 -15.13 12.64
C ASN A 104 2.14 -14.98 13.91
N ILE A 105 2.13 -13.81 14.56
CA ILE A 105 2.88 -13.64 15.81
C ILE A 105 2.24 -14.41 16.97
N LEU A 106 0.90 -14.53 17.01
CA LEU A 106 0.19 -15.35 18.01
C LEU A 106 0.63 -16.81 18.00
N GLN A 107 1.01 -17.35 16.82
CA GLN A 107 1.48 -18.73 16.71
C GLN A 107 2.94 -18.92 17.15
N LYS A 108 3.72 -17.85 17.23
CA LYS A 108 5.18 -17.89 17.42
C LYS A 108 5.63 -17.37 18.77
N THR A 109 4.90 -16.39 19.33
CA THR A 109 5.32 -15.72 20.55
C THR A 109 5.09 -16.57 21.80
N GLN A 110 6.09 -16.60 22.69
CA GLN A 110 5.95 -17.15 24.03
C GLN A 110 5.80 -16.05 25.09
N ASN A 111 5.84 -14.78 24.68
CA ASN A 111 5.70 -13.65 25.59
C ASN A 111 4.20 -13.34 25.79
N PRO A 112 3.67 -13.49 27.03
CA PRO A 112 2.24 -13.28 27.31
C PRO A 112 1.76 -11.85 27.00
N MET A 113 2.61 -10.84 27.20
CA MET A 113 2.23 -9.44 26.91
C MET A 113 2.07 -9.23 25.40
N VAL A 114 2.99 -9.77 24.60
CA VAL A 114 2.92 -9.70 23.13
C VAL A 114 1.72 -10.48 22.61
N SER A 115 1.48 -11.68 23.16
CA SER A 115 0.31 -12.51 22.81
C SER A 115 -1.00 -11.78 23.08
N ASN A 116 -1.17 -11.22 24.28
CA ASN A 116 -2.39 -10.48 24.65
C ASN A 116 -2.60 -9.26 23.76
N PHE A 117 -1.54 -8.52 23.45
CA PHE A 117 -1.62 -7.35 22.60
C PHE A 117 -1.95 -7.71 21.15
N ALA A 118 -1.32 -8.74 20.59
CA ALA A 118 -1.61 -9.21 19.24
C ALA A 118 -3.05 -9.76 19.11
N ALA A 119 -3.56 -10.47 20.13
CA ALA A 119 -4.95 -10.92 20.18
C ALA A 119 -5.93 -9.73 20.19
N LYS A 120 -5.61 -8.68 20.96
CA LYS A 120 -6.41 -7.45 20.97
C LYS A 120 -6.44 -6.79 19.59
N ILE A 121 -5.27 -6.64 18.93
CA ILE A 121 -5.20 -6.08 17.57
C ILE A 121 -6.04 -6.93 16.62
N TYR A 122 -5.84 -8.24 16.60
CA TYR A 122 -6.57 -9.16 15.72
C TYR A 122 -8.08 -8.98 15.83
N ASN A 123 -8.62 -9.04 17.04
CA ASN A 123 -10.06 -8.94 17.29
C ASN A 123 -10.63 -7.56 16.89
N THR A 124 -9.89 -6.49 17.19
CA THR A 124 -10.31 -5.12 16.85
C THR A 124 -10.34 -4.94 15.33
N GLN A 125 -9.26 -5.32 14.65
CA GLN A 125 -9.14 -5.15 13.20
C GLN A 125 -10.17 -6.00 12.43
N GLU A 126 -10.45 -7.22 12.90
CA GLU A 126 -11.48 -8.06 12.29
C GLU A 126 -12.88 -7.45 12.41
N LYS A 127 -13.20 -6.86 13.56
CA LYS A 127 -14.47 -6.15 13.78
C LYS A 127 -14.58 -4.94 12.86
N GLU A 128 -13.54 -4.12 12.80
CA GLU A 128 -13.50 -2.91 11.97
C GLU A 128 -13.60 -3.22 10.47
N ILE A 129 -12.99 -4.30 9.98
CA ILE A 129 -13.17 -4.75 8.59
C ILE A 129 -14.65 -5.06 8.29
N LYS A 130 -15.34 -5.76 9.20
CA LYS A 130 -16.76 -6.08 9.02
C LYS A 130 -17.62 -4.81 8.99
N GLU A 131 -17.35 -3.86 9.88
CA GLU A 131 -18.05 -2.58 9.94
C GLU A 131 -17.82 -1.76 8.66
N MET A 132 -16.57 -1.65 8.21
CA MET A 132 -16.23 -0.96 6.96
C MET A 132 -16.84 -1.65 5.72
N ALA A 133 -16.90 -2.97 5.69
CA ALA A 133 -17.55 -3.70 4.60
C ALA A 133 -19.06 -3.41 4.51
N VAL A 134 -19.73 -3.31 5.65
CA VAL A 134 -21.16 -2.91 5.71
C VAL A 134 -21.35 -1.47 5.24
N LEU A 135 -20.48 -0.55 5.65
CA LEU A 135 -20.51 0.83 5.20
C LEU A 135 -20.24 0.93 3.70
N LEU A 136 -19.27 0.20 3.19
CA LEU A 136 -18.93 0.18 1.77
C LEU A 136 -20.08 -0.33 0.89
N GLY A 137 -20.91 -1.24 1.41
CA GLY A 137 -22.11 -1.72 0.71
C GLY A 137 -23.24 -0.70 0.57
N ARG A 138 -23.12 0.47 1.22
CA ARG A 138 -24.11 1.57 1.12
C ARG A 138 -23.78 2.59 0.03
N PHE A 139 -22.59 2.50 -0.59
CA PHE A 139 -22.10 3.33 -1.71
C PHE A 139 -22.23 2.60 -3.04
#